data_59c78cb3783abb15c29ae08341eb5c98
#
_entry.id   59c78cb3783abb15c29ae08341eb5c98
#
_cell.length_a   1.000
_cell.length_b   1.000
_cell.length_c   1.000
_cell.angle_alpha   90.00
_cell.angle_beta   90.00
_cell.angle_gamma   90.00
#
_symmetry.space_group_name_H-M   'P 1'
#
loop_
_entity.id
_entity.type
_entity.pdbx_description
1 polymer ?
#
loop_
_entity_poly.entity_id
_entity_poly.type
_entity_poly.pdbx_seq_one_letter_code
_entity_poly.pdbx_strand_id
1 'polypeptide(L)'
;MEIWTNRKELLFLEIGMTDQEGNPVENANNRIKVKVTGEGRLIGLDNGDSTDYDSYKGSSRKLFSGKLLAMIETSGREGIVQIELSEISQSEGVLQKENNAVSVEEERMSREENSPWVRKIELICEEEKNFSEEHRQAIVGVKVLPKEAANRKIMCEITTNAGIPSDLAEMTEIPSNELSENERNDGIVKKICIRARGDGEFRLRACASNGQQQVKVISSYDFVAEGLGKMYFDPYKLVAGGLYNDSVGDVGNGNEHGVSTARDGKTIVGFRGIDFGKIGSDSITLPIFELGGVETPIGIWDGKPGEKESRLLITAVYQKASIWNTYQEETYLLPERLKGIHDLYFELHQKIHLKGFVFRKYPKAFECLYANESEAIYGDQ
;
A
#
# COMPACT_ATOMS: atom_id res chain seq x y z
N MET A 1 9.84 -13.81 -33.08
CA MET A 1 8.71 -14.08 -33.98
C MET A 1 8.48 -12.86 -34.86
N GLU A 2 8.18 -13.04 -36.12
CA GLU A 2 7.92 -11.96 -37.08
C GLU A 2 6.56 -12.20 -37.76
N ILE A 3 5.76 -11.15 -37.86
CA ILE A 3 4.45 -11.20 -38.52
C ILE A 3 4.40 -10.07 -39.56
N TRP A 4 4.11 -10.39 -40.80
CA TRP A 4 3.90 -9.40 -41.84
C TRP A 4 2.46 -8.83 -41.77
N THR A 5 2.33 -7.54 -41.90
CA THR A 5 1.04 -6.83 -41.89
C THR A 5 0.97 -5.77 -42.97
N ASN A 6 -0.23 -5.48 -43.47
CA ASN A 6 -0.52 -4.40 -44.41
C ASN A 6 -1.82 -3.63 -44.08
N ARG A 7 -2.41 -3.93 -42.94
CA ARG A 7 -3.65 -3.30 -42.49
C ARG A 7 -3.66 -3.12 -40.99
N LYS A 8 -4.52 -2.25 -40.50
CA LYS A 8 -4.74 -2.05 -39.07
C LYS A 8 -5.64 -3.17 -38.53
N GLU A 9 -5.10 -3.97 -37.61
CA GLU A 9 -5.80 -5.09 -37.00
C GLU A 9 -5.26 -5.35 -35.57
N LEU A 10 -5.99 -6.16 -34.82
CA LEU A 10 -5.59 -6.66 -33.53
C LEU A 10 -5.13 -8.10 -33.67
N LEU A 11 -3.91 -8.37 -33.22
CA LEU A 11 -3.33 -9.68 -33.14
C LEU A 11 -3.40 -10.19 -31.70
N PHE A 12 -3.87 -11.41 -31.52
CA PHE A 12 -3.91 -12.08 -30.24
C PHE A 12 -2.87 -13.23 -30.27
N LEU A 13 -1.84 -13.08 -29.46
CA LEU A 13 -0.75 -14.04 -29.37
C LEU A 13 -0.89 -14.81 -28.05
N GLU A 14 -1.21 -16.09 -28.14
CA GLU A 14 -1.14 -17.00 -26.99
C GLU A 14 0.32 -17.43 -26.77
N ILE A 15 0.80 -17.24 -25.56
CA ILE A 15 2.15 -17.60 -25.09
C ILE A 15 1.96 -18.73 -24.10
N GLY A 16 2.57 -19.88 -24.37
CA GLY A 16 2.50 -21.07 -23.51
C GLY A 16 3.90 -21.51 -23.07
N MET A 17 3.97 -22.10 -21.88
CA MET A 17 5.19 -22.76 -21.39
C MET A 17 5.13 -24.24 -21.72
N THR A 18 6.22 -24.76 -22.27
CA THR A 18 6.39 -26.19 -22.52
C THR A 18 7.68 -26.71 -21.89
N ASP A 19 7.72 -28.00 -21.57
CA ASP A 19 8.95 -28.70 -21.18
C ASP A 19 9.86 -28.98 -22.41
N GLN A 20 10.96 -29.68 -22.18
CA GLN A 20 11.94 -30.01 -23.25
C GLN A 20 11.37 -31.00 -24.27
N GLU A 21 10.37 -31.78 -23.90
CA GLU A 21 9.67 -32.72 -24.78
C GLU A 21 8.48 -32.07 -25.51
N GLY A 22 8.20 -30.77 -25.24
CA GLY A 22 7.12 -30.02 -25.88
C GLY A 22 5.74 -30.18 -25.20
N ASN A 23 5.67 -30.79 -24.02
CA ASN A 23 4.42 -30.91 -23.27
C ASN A 23 4.09 -29.61 -22.53
N PRO A 24 2.83 -29.18 -22.45
CA PRO A 24 2.42 -28.01 -21.69
C PRO A 24 2.76 -28.13 -20.20
N VAL A 25 3.34 -27.07 -19.65
CA VAL A 25 3.62 -26.95 -18.19
C VAL A 25 2.53 -26.12 -17.56
N GLU A 26 1.43 -26.77 -17.18
CA GLU A 26 0.22 -26.10 -16.68
C GLU A 26 0.37 -25.39 -15.35
N ASN A 27 1.42 -25.68 -14.58
CA ASN A 27 1.72 -25.00 -13.32
C ASN A 27 2.79 -23.90 -13.46
N ALA A 28 3.23 -23.58 -14.68
CA ALA A 28 4.19 -22.53 -14.91
C ALA A 28 3.56 -21.15 -14.60
N ASN A 29 4.33 -20.35 -13.88
CA ASN A 29 3.95 -18.99 -13.46
C ASN A 29 5.08 -17.97 -13.68
N ASN A 30 6.00 -18.30 -14.57
CA ASN A 30 7.14 -17.48 -14.94
C ASN A 30 6.67 -16.10 -15.44
N ARG A 31 7.41 -15.04 -15.12
CA ARG A 31 7.11 -13.70 -15.63
C ARG A 31 7.71 -13.54 -17.01
N ILE A 32 6.87 -13.27 -17.99
CA ILE A 32 7.27 -13.09 -19.38
C ILE A 32 7.19 -11.59 -19.73
N LYS A 33 8.27 -11.07 -20.26
CA LYS A 33 8.34 -9.75 -20.90
C LYS A 33 8.08 -9.91 -22.38
N VAL A 34 7.17 -9.11 -22.90
CA VAL A 34 6.81 -9.03 -24.30
C VAL A 34 7.27 -7.68 -24.85
N LYS A 35 8.15 -7.70 -25.83
CA LYS A 35 8.61 -6.50 -26.54
C LYS A 35 8.14 -6.59 -27.99
N VAL A 36 7.45 -5.56 -28.44
CA VAL A 36 6.94 -5.45 -29.80
C VAL A 36 7.61 -4.26 -30.47
N THR A 37 8.15 -4.47 -31.67
CA THR A 37 8.80 -3.44 -32.48
C THR A 37 8.35 -3.54 -33.95
N GLY A 38 8.73 -2.55 -34.77
CA GLY A 38 8.29 -2.47 -36.16
C GLY A 38 6.88 -1.91 -36.32
N GLU A 39 6.08 -2.45 -37.20
CA GLU A 39 4.75 -1.96 -37.55
C GLU A 39 3.64 -2.46 -36.59
N GLY A 40 3.98 -2.61 -35.30
CA GLY A 40 3.04 -2.96 -34.26
C GLY A 40 3.41 -2.40 -32.88
N ARG A 41 2.45 -2.40 -31.97
CA ARG A 41 2.64 -2.06 -30.56
C ARG A 41 1.88 -3.01 -29.65
N LEU A 42 2.48 -3.32 -28.51
CA LEU A 42 1.79 -4.04 -27.44
C LEU A 42 0.75 -3.12 -26.82
N ILE A 43 -0.50 -3.59 -26.73
CA ILE A 43 -1.60 -2.84 -26.13
C ILE A 43 -2.04 -3.43 -24.80
N GLY A 44 -1.74 -4.70 -24.55
CA GLY A 44 -2.07 -5.34 -23.28
C GLY A 44 -1.58 -6.77 -23.15
N LEU A 45 -1.54 -7.23 -21.91
CA LEU A 45 -1.25 -8.60 -21.50
C LEU A 45 -2.34 -9.10 -20.57
N ASP A 46 -2.85 -10.30 -20.80
CA ASP A 46 -3.84 -10.94 -19.95
C ASP A 46 -3.51 -12.43 -19.74
N ASN A 47 -3.52 -12.88 -18.49
CA ASN A 47 -3.27 -14.27 -18.14
C ASN A 47 -4.53 -15.03 -17.68
N GLY A 48 -5.67 -14.36 -17.62
CA GLY A 48 -6.95 -14.95 -17.16
C GLY A 48 -7.06 -15.13 -15.64
N ASP A 49 -6.06 -14.71 -14.86
CA ASP A 49 -6.11 -14.75 -13.39
C ASP A 49 -6.82 -13.51 -12.86
N SER A 50 -8.04 -13.68 -12.36
CA SER A 50 -8.85 -12.61 -11.77
C SER A 50 -8.26 -12.03 -10.48
N THR A 51 -7.24 -12.68 -9.92
CA THR A 51 -6.55 -12.25 -8.69
C THR A 51 -5.20 -11.60 -8.96
N ASP A 52 -4.79 -11.51 -10.23
CA ASP A 52 -3.54 -10.86 -10.63
C ASP A 52 -3.72 -9.34 -10.75
N TYR A 53 -2.96 -8.59 -9.95
CA TYR A 53 -2.99 -7.12 -9.90
C TYR A 53 -2.01 -6.44 -10.87
N ASP A 54 -1.33 -7.18 -11.72
CA ASP A 54 -0.46 -6.58 -12.74
C ASP A 54 -1.27 -5.73 -13.73
N SER A 55 -0.70 -4.60 -14.15
CA SER A 55 -1.34 -3.74 -15.15
C SER A 55 -1.51 -4.46 -16.47
N TYR A 56 -2.73 -4.46 -17.03
CA TYR A 56 -3.00 -4.98 -18.38
C TYR A 56 -2.17 -4.30 -19.48
N LYS A 57 -1.81 -3.03 -19.28
CA LYS A 57 -0.99 -2.24 -20.21
C LYS A 57 0.52 -2.34 -19.92
N GLY A 58 0.93 -3.22 -19.03
CA GLY A 58 2.34 -3.49 -18.77
C GLY A 58 3.03 -4.20 -19.94
N SER A 59 4.36 -4.18 -19.94
CA SER A 59 5.18 -4.92 -20.91
C SER A 59 5.57 -6.31 -20.43
N SER A 60 5.21 -6.69 -19.20
CA SER A 60 5.45 -8.02 -18.65
C SER A 60 4.29 -8.45 -17.76
N ARG A 61 4.01 -9.74 -17.77
CA ARG A 61 3.01 -10.37 -16.90
C ARG A 61 3.40 -11.81 -16.63
N LYS A 62 2.89 -12.38 -15.56
CA LYS A 62 3.09 -13.78 -15.21
C LYS A 62 2.22 -14.68 -16.05
N LEU A 63 2.70 -15.89 -16.32
CA LEU A 63 1.85 -16.96 -16.79
C LEU A 63 0.85 -17.35 -15.68
N PHE A 64 -0.33 -17.73 -16.06
CA PHE A 64 -1.31 -18.39 -15.22
C PHE A 64 -1.72 -19.70 -15.90
N SER A 65 -1.63 -20.80 -15.17
CA SER A 65 -1.79 -22.14 -15.75
C SER A 65 -0.92 -22.37 -17.00
N GLY A 66 0.31 -21.85 -16.97
CA GLY A 66 1.26 -21.96 -18.07
C GLY A 66 0.99 -21.07 -19.27
N LYS A 67 0.01 -20.15 -19.22
CA LYS A 67 -0.45 -19.36 -20.38
C LYS A 67 -0.47 -17.86 -20.12
N LEU A 68 -0.30 -17.09 -21.19
CA LEU A 68 -0.40 -15.64 -21.24
C LEU A 68 -0.90 -15.22 -22.63
N LEU A 69 -1.81 -14.27 -22.69
CA LEU A 69 -2.30 -13.66 -23.91
C LEU A 69 -1.67 -12.28 -24.09
N ALA A 70 -1.02 -12.05 -25.24
CA ALA A 70 -0.56 -10.72 -25.63
C ALA A 70 -1.45 -10.15 -26.74
N MET A 71 -1.90 -8.93 -26.53
CA MET A 71 -2.71 -8.17 -27.50
C MET A 71 -1.82 -7.13 -28.18
N ILE A 72 -1.74 -7.18 -29.50
CA ILE A 72 -0.86 -6.35 -30.31
C ILE A 72 -1.71 -5.63 -31.35
N GLU A 73 -1.59 -4.31 -31.45
CA GLU A 73 -2.21 -3.51 -32.51
C GLU A 73 -1.19 -3.23 -33.60
N THR A 74 -1.53 -3.53 -34.86
CA THR A 74 -0.70 -3.17 -36.00
C THR A 74 -0.92 -1.69 -36.39
N SER A 75 0.09 -1.05 -36.97
CA SER A 75 0.04 0.37 -37.34
C SER A 75 -0.90 0.68 -38.53
N GLY A 76 -1.21 -0.33 -39.32
CA GLY A 76 -1.94 -0.18 -40.58
C GLY A 76 -1.05 0.11 -41.78
N ARG A 77 0.27 0.19 -41.57
CA ARG A 77 1.27 0.29 -42.67
C ARG A 77 1.80 -1.08 -43.02
N GLU A 78 2.22 -1.20 -44.25
CA GLU A 78 2.89 -2.42 -44.73
C GLU A 78 4.24 -2.56 -44.06
N GLY A 79 4.51 -3.75 -43.48
CA GLY A 79 5.78 -4.02 -42.83
C GLY A 79 5.75 -5.22 -41.89
N ILE A 80 6.76 -5.33 -41.05
CA ILE A 80 6.95 -6.44 -40.14
C ILE A 80 6.72 -5.99 -38.70
N VAL A 81 5.95 -6.74 -37.96
CA VAL A 81 5.83 -6.68 -36.52
C VAL A 81 6.80 -7.72 -35.93
N GLN A 82 7.80 -7.26 -35.18
CA GLN A 82 8.70 -8.13 -34.46
C GLN A 82 8.28 -8.28 -33.01
N ILE A 83 8.23 -9.54 -32.53
CA ILE A 83 7.84 -9.89 -31.18
C ILE A 83 8.97 -10.68 -30.54
N GLU A 84 9.51 -10.14 -29.46
CA GLU A 84 10.53 -10.77 -28.62
C GLU A 84 9.90 -11.15 -27.28
N LEU A 85 10.10 -12.39 -26.86
CA LEU A 85 9.71 -12.91 -25.57
C LEU A 85 10.95 -13.18 -24.74
N SER A 86 10.97 -12.72 -23.51
CA SER A 86 12.04 -13.03 -22.56
C SER A 86 11.44 -13.31 -21.18
N GLU A 87 11.99 -14.30 -20.51
CA GLU A 87 11.69 -14.52 -19.11
C GLU A 87 12.41 -13.47 -18.28
N ILE A 88 11.68 -12.83 -17.36
CA ILE A 88 12.28 -12.01 -16.32
C ILE A 88 12.49 -12.91 -15.12
N SER A 89 13.72 -13.36 -14.90
CA SER A 89 14.12 -13.87 -13.61
C SER A 89 13.98 -12.73 -12.60
N GLN A 90 13.47 -13.02 -11.39
CA GLN A 90 13.20 -12.00 -10.37
C GLN A 90 14.42 -11.16 -9.94
N SER A 91 15.59 -11.38 -10.54
CA SER A 91 16.85 -10.67 -10.30
C SER A 91 17.05 -9.39 -11.13
N GLU A 92 16.27 -9.10 -12.16
CA GLU A 92 16.54 -7.95 -13.05
C GLU A 92 15.78 -6.66 -12.71
N GLY A 93 15.04 -6.61 -11.62
CA GLY A 93 14.25 -5.44 -11.19
C GLY A 93 15.05 -4.31 -10.51
N VAL A 94 16.35 -4.45 -10.27
CA VAL A 94 17.16 -3.49 -9.47
C VAL A 94 18.60 -3.33 -10.02
N LEU A 95 18.78 -3.20 -11.29
CA LEU A 95 20.13 -2.90 -11.81
C LEU A 95 20.13 -1.65 -12.68
N GLN A 96 20.15 -0.48 -12.04
CA GLN A 96 20.93 0.69 -12.46
C GLN A 96 21.11 1.63 -11.27
N LYS A 97 22.15 1.37 -10.45
CA LYS A 97 23.04 2.38 -9.85
C LYS A 97 24.18 1.73 -9.09
N GLU A 98 25.36 2.05 -9.58
CA GLU A 98 26.65 2.10 -8.88
C GLU A 98 27.34 0.79 -8.45
N ASN A 99 28.34 0.42 -9.25
CA ASN A 99 29.44 -0.47 -8.91
C ASN A 99 30.14 0.02 -7.64
N ASN A 100 30.01 -0.72 -6.53
CA ASN A 100 31.00 -0.95 -5.48
C ASN A 100 30.43 -1.56 -4.18
N ALA A 101 29.27 -2.22 -4.23
CA ALA A 101 28.73 -2.96 -3.06
C ALA A 101 28.34 -4.42 -3.41
N VAL A 102 28.97 -4.98 -4.43
CA VAL A 102 28.51 -6.19 -5.12
C VAL A 102 28.68 -7.50 -4.32
N SER A 103 29.55 -7.56 -3.30
CA SER A 103 29.87 -8.86 -2.67
C SER A 103 28.92 -9.31 -1.55
N VAL A 104 28.37 -8.38 -0.77
CA VAL A 104 27.54 -8.75 0.40
C VAL A 104 26.08 -9.00 0.03
N GLU A 105 25.56 -8.26 -0.93
CA GLU A 105 24.18 -8.39 -1.39
C GLU A 105 23.98 -9.61 -2.30
N GLU A 106 24.96 -9.94 -3.15
CA GLU A 106 24.96 -11.16 -3.96
C GLU A 106 25.07 -12.43 -3.12
N GLU A 107 25.90 -12.42 -2.06
CA GLU A 107 25.95 -13.54 -1.11
C GLU A 107 24.64 -13.68 -0.34
N ARG A 108 23.97 -12.59 0.01
CA ARG A 108 22.68 -12.60 0.69
C ARG A 108 21.56 -13.13 -0.21
N MET A 109 21.52 -12.70 -1.46
CA MET A 109 20.54 -13.18 -2.46
C MET A 109 20.74 -14.66 -2.76
N SER A 110 21.98 -15.11 -2.95
CA SER A 110 22.28 -16.54 -3.20
C SER A 110 21.93 -17.44 -2.00
N ARG A 111 22.08 -16.95 -0.76
CA ARG A 111 21.65 -17.66 0.45
C ARG A 111 20.14 -17.71 0.57
N GLU A 112 19.43 -16.63 0.20
CA GLU A 112 17.97 -16.61 0.20
C GLU A 112 17.40 -17.58 -0.85
N GLU A 113 17.94 -17.62 -2.06
CA GLU A 113 17.51 -18.53 -3.13
C GLU A 113 17.65 -20.00 -2.75
N ASN A 114 18.72 -20.37 -2.05
CA ASN A 114 19.00 -21.75 -1.65
C ASN A 114 18.29 -22.18 -0.34
N SER A 115 17.68 -21.25 0.39
CA SER A 115 16.96 -21.57 1.62
C SER A 115 15.57 -22.14 1.33
N PRO A 116 15.08 -23.13 2.12
CA PRO A 116 13.71 -23.62 1.99
C PRO A 116 12.69 -22.48 2.21
N TRP A 117 11.50 -22.64 1.69
CA TRP A 117 10.43 -21.67 1.89
C TRP A 117 9.89 -21.73 3.32
N VAL A 118 9.51 -20.56 3.84
CA VAL A 118 8.85 -20.47 5.16
C VAL A 118 7.53 -21.22 5.12
N ARG A 119 7.29 -22.06 6.11
CA ARG A 119 6.06 -22.83 6.28
C ARG A 119 5.22 -22.35 7.46
N LYS A 120 5.88 -21.79 8.47
CA LYS A 120 5.22 -21.22 9.65
C LYS A 120 6.06 -20.08 10.20
N ILE A 121 5.40 -19.06 10.75
CA ILE A 121 5.99 -18.01 11.55
C ILE A 121 5.38 -18.12 12.95
N GLU A 122 6.21 -18.09 13.98
CA GLU A 122 5.80 -18.00 15.38
C GLU A 122 6.30 -16.67 15.95
N LEU A 123 5.40 -15.92 16.55
CA LEU A 123 5.70 -14.69 17.27
C LEU A 123 5.75 -15.01 18.76
N ILE A 124 6.89 -14.80 19.37
CA ILE A 124 7.18 -15.16 20.75
C ILE A 124 7.39 -13.86 21.53
N CYS A 125 6.50 -13.58 22.47
CA CYS A 125 6.61 -12.48 23.41
C CYS A 125 6.63 -13.08 24.81
N GLU A 126 7.70 -12.84 25.55
CA GLU A 126 7.83 -13.31 26.94
C GLU A 126 7.25 -12.34 27.94
N GLU A 127 6.98 -11.11 27.52
CA GLU A 127 6.47 -10.02 28.33
C GLU A 127 4.94 -9.96 28.27
N GLU A 128 4.36 -9.13 29.11
CA GLU A 128 2.90 -8.94 29.16
C GLU A 128 2.36 -8.34 27.84
N LYS A 129 1.21 -8.80 27.42
CA LYS A 129 0.51 -8.32 26.22
C LYS A 129 -0.08 -6.93 26.39
N ASN A 130 -0.22 -6.47 27.64
CA ASN A 130 -0.87 -5.22 27.98
C ASN A 130 0.20 -4.16 28.25
N PHE A 131 0.11 -3.08 27.48
CA PHE A 131 0.93 -1.91 27.70
C PHE A 131 0.24 -0.94 28.66
N SER A 132 1.04 -0.29 29.50
CA SER A 132 0.62 0.73 30.46
C SER A 132 1.67 1.83 30.55
N GLU A 133 1.43 2.84 31.39
CA GLU A 133 2.46 3.86 31.65
C GLU A 133 3.77 3.30 32.17
N GLU A 134 3.70 2.23 32.97
CA GLU A 134 4.87 1.57 33.57
C GLU A 134 5.52 0.56 32.61
N HIS A 135 4.74 0.00 31.68
CA HIS A 135 5.16 -1.02 30.73
C HIS A 135 4.83 -0.58 29.30
N ARG A 136 5.70 0.26 28.69
CA ARG A 136 5.44 0.88 27.37
C ARG A 136 6.04 0.14 26.19
N GLN A 137 6.84 -0.90 26.42
CA GLN A 137 7.53 -1.62 25.35
C GLN A 137 7.60 -3.10 25.62
N ALA A 138 7.63 -3.89 24.56
CA ALA A 138 7.81 -5.33 24.61
C ALA A 138 8.70 -5.79 23.46
N ILE A 139 9.43 -6.89 23.67
CA ILE A 139 10.28 -7.51 22.66
C ILE A 139 9.60 -8.77 22.15
N VAL A 140 9.46 -8.85 20.85
CA VAL A 140 8.87 -10.01 20.15
C VAL A 140 9.92 -10.69 19.30
N GLY A 141 10.19 -11.97 19.60
CA GLY A 141 10.99 -12.84 18.76
C GLY A 141 10.16 -13.33 17.55
N VAL A 142 10.74 -13.26 16.38
CA VAL A 142 10.16 -13.79 15.14
C VAL A 142 10.89 -15.08 14.79
N LYS A 143 10.23 -16.21 14.98
CA LYS A 143 10.73 -17.54 14.69
C LYS A 143 10.14 -18.08 13.40
N VAL A 144 10.96 -18.71 12.57
CA VAL A 144 10.52 -19.34 11.33
C VAL A 144 10.68 -20.85 11.35
N LEU A 145 9.81 -21.54 10.66
CA LEU A 145 9.89 -22.98 10.46
C LEU A 145 9.71 -23.28 8.96
N PRO A 146 10.54 -24.16 8.38
CA PRO A 146 11.70 -24.79 9.02
C PRO A 146 12.78 -23.74 9.34
N LYS A 147 13.62 -23.99 10.34
CA LYS A 147 14.65 -23.03 10.78
C LYS A 147 15.72 -22.73 9.71
N GLU A 148 15.89 -23.63 8.77
CA GLU A 148 16.74 -23.47 7.59
C GLU A 148 16.22 -22.35 6.64
N ALA A 149 14.97 -21.90 6.83
CA ALA A 149 14.39 -20.76 6.12
C ALA A 149 14.80 -19.39 6.72
N ALA A 150 15.76 -19.36 7.66
CA ALA A 150 16.18 -18.15 8.38
C ALA A 150 16.65 -16.99 7.46
N ASN A 151 17.14 -17.30 6.26
CA ASN A 151 17.59 -16.29 5.30
C ASN A 151 16.43 -15.67 4.48
N ARG A 152 15.20 -16.22 4.59
CA ARG A 152 14.04 -15.67 3.86
C ARG A 152 13.61 -14.34 4.46
N LYS A 153 13.19 -13.44 3.59
CA LYS A 153 12.69 -12.11 3.98
C LYS A 153 11.36 -12.24 4.75
N ILE A 154 11.35 -11.72 5.97
CA ILE A 154 10.14 -11.59 6.78
C ILE A 154 9.80 -10.11 6.89
N MET A 155 8.60 -9.74 6.48
CA MET A 155 8.05 -8.40 6.67
C MET A 155 7.23 -8.37 7.95
N CYS A 156 7.43 -7.32 8.75
CA CYS A 156 6.65 -7.09 9.96
C CYS A 156 6.02 -5.70 9.89
N GLU A 157 4.81 -5.58 10.41
CA GLU A 157 4.07 -4.31 10.44
C GLU A 157 3.16 -4.25 11.66
N ILE A 158 2.89 -3.04 12.15
CA ILE A 158 1.85 -2.78 13.14
C ILE A 158 0.56 -2.49 12.40
N THR A 159 -0.50 -3.22 12.75
CA THR A 159 -1.81 -3.08 12.13
C THR A 159 -2.93 -3.00 13.16
N THR A 160 -4.10 -2.57 12.73
CA THR A 160 -5.35 -2.80 13.46
C THR A 160 -5.75 -4.28 13.38
N ASN A 161 -6.78 -4.67 14.11
CA ASN A 161 -7.37 -6.02 14.00
C ASN A 161 -7.91 -6.32 12.60
N ALA A 162 -8.26 -5.30 11.82
CA ALA A 162 -8.68 -5.41 10.42
C ALA A 162 -7.50 -5.48 9.43
N GLY A 163 -6.25 -5.45 9.92
CA GLY A 163 -5.05 -5.52 9.07
C GLY A 163 -4.67 -4.20 8.40
N ILE A 164 -5.21 -3.08 8.86
CA ILE A 164 -4.88 -1.74 8.35
C ILE A 164 -3.65 -1.22 9.12
N PRO A 165 -2.63 -0.67 8.45
CA PRO A 165 -1.47 -0.09 9.13
C PRO A 165 -1.89 0.92 10.21
N SER A 166 -1.27 0.83 11.39
CA SER A 166 -1.63 1.61 12.57
C SER A 166 -0.40 2.27 13.19
N ASP A 167 -0.56 3.52 13.61
CA ASP A 167 0.46 4.27 14.33
C ASP A 167 0.33 4.14 15.87
N LEU A 168 -0.57 3.29 16.39
CA LEU A 168 -0.74 3.07 17.83
C LEU A 168 0.51 2.52 18.52
N ALA A 169 1.43 1.93 17.76
CA ALA A 169 2.73 1.54 18.24
C ALA A 169 3.82 1.79 17.20
N GLU A 170 5.02 1.97 17.68
CA GLU A 170 6.24 1.95 16.87
C GLU A 170 6.89 0.58 16.97
N MET A 171 7.53 0.16 15.89
CA MET A 171 8.37 -1.03 15.92
C MET A 171 9.78 -0.69 15.47
N THR A 172 10.77 -1.27 16.15
CA THR A 172 12.19 -1.15 15.81
C THR A 172 12.79 -2.54 15.76
N GLU A 173 13.41 -2.88 14.65
CA GLU A 173 14.11 -4.16 14.51
C GLU A 173 15.41 -4.11 15.33
N ILE A 174 15.60 -5.08 16.23
CA ILE A 174 16.82 -5.24 16.99
C ILE A 174 17.86 -5.86 16.06
N PRO A 175 19.09 -5.32 15.99
CA PRO A 175 20.12 -5.82 15.11
C PRO A 175 20.39 -7.32 15.30
N SER A 176 20.54 -8.05 14.20
CA SER A 176 20.70 -9.51 14.23
C SER A 176 21.96 -10.01 14.95
N ASN A 177 22.98 -9.14 15.13
CA ASN A 177 24.16 -9.45 15.93
C ASN A 177 23.87 -9.51 17.44
N GLU A 178 22.74 -8.97 17.89
CA GLU A 178 22.28 -9.04 19.28
C GLU A 178 21.50 -10.33 19.59
N LEU A 179 21.21 -11.16 18.59
CA LEU A 179 20.64 -12.48 18.80
C LEU A 179 21.71 -13.43 19.38
N SER A 180 21.37 -14.10 20.47
CA SER A 180 22.20 -15.15 21.03
C SER A 180 22.30 -16.37 20.11
N GLU A 181 23.32 -17.19 20.31
CA GLU A 181 23.48 -18.43 19.54
C GLU A 181 22.32 -19.41 19.78
N ASN A 182 21.82 -19.49 21.00
CA ASN A 182 20.65 -20.30 21.32
C ASN A 182 19.39 -19.87 20.57
N GLU A 183 19.13 -18.58 20.51
CA GLU A 183 17.97 -18.03 19.77
C GLU A 183 18.05 -18.33 18.29
N ARG A 184 19.24 -18.20 17.68
CA ARG A 184 19.43 -18.55 16.25
C ARG A 184 19.25 -20.05 16.03
N ASN A 185 19.78 -20.88 16.93
CA ASN A 185 19.63 -22.34 16.86
C ASN A 185 18.16 -22.78 17.04
N ASP A 186 17.36 -22.00 17.74
CA ASP A 186 15.92 -22.22 17.91
C ASP A 186 15.07 -21.69 16.74
N GLY A 187 15.69 -21.02 15.77
CA GLY A 187 15.06 -20.53 14.56
C GLY A 187 14.51 -19.10 14.68
N ILE A 188 14.90 -18.33 15.70
CA ILE A 188 14.61 -16.90 15.80
C ILE A 188 15.49 -16.16 14.78
N VAL A 189 14.86 -15.48 13.85
CA VAL A 189 15.52 -14.78 12.74
C VAL A 189 15.68 -13.29 13.01
N LYS A 190 14.80 -12.72 13.86
CA LYS A 190 14.87 -11.32 14.28
C LYS A 190 14.09 -11.11 15.59
N LYS A 191 14.43 -10.04 16.28
CA LYS A 191 13.66 -9.49 17.39
C LYS A 191 13.13 -8.11 17.02
N ILE A 192 11.94 -7.79 17.49
CA ILE A 192 11.29 -6.51 17.26
C ILE A 192 10.94 -5.93 18.62
N CYS A 193 11.46 -4.75 18.90
CA CYS A 193 10.99 -3.93 19.99
C CYS A 193 9.74 -3.16 19.56
N ILE A 194 8.65 -3.36 20.26
CA ILE A 194 7.39 -2.66 20.06
C ILE A 194 7.22 -1.68 21.20
N ARG A 195 6.88 -0.43 20.87
CA ARG A 195 6.60 0.62 21.83
C ARG A 195 5.22 1.21 21.58
N ALA A 196 4.32 1.05 22.53
CA ALA A 196 2.99 1.64 22.46
C ALA A 196 3.05 3.17 22.58
N ARG A 197 2.23 3.87 21.79
CA ARG A 197 2.17 5.34 21.70
C ARG A 197 0.90 5.93 22.30
N GLY A 198 -0.18 5.17 22.35
CA GLY A 198 -1.47 5.60 22.86
C GLY A 198 -2.38 4.43 23.17
N ASP A 199 -3.53 4.72 23.76
CA ASP A 199 -4.55 3.74 24.13
C ASP A 199 -5.18 3.11 22.89
N GLY A 200 -5.42 1.81 22.96
CA GLY A 200 -6.11 1.05 21.93
C GLY A 200 -5.56 -0.34 21.71
N GLU A 201 -6.20 -1.06 20.79
CA GLU A 201 -5.79 -2.40 20.37
C GLU A 201 -5.00 -2.32 19.07
N PHE A 202 -3.92 -3.05 19.00
CA PHE A 202 -3.12 -3.17 17.79
C PHE A 202 -2.48 -4.55 17.69
N ARG A 203 -1.96 -4.85 16.53
CA ARG A 203 -1.44 -6.17 16.17
C ARG A 203 -0.06 -6.05 15.54
N LEU A 204 0.90 -6.85 15.99
CA LEU A 204 2.09 -7.15 15.21
C LEU A 204 1.72 -8.23 14.20
N ARG A 205 1.89 -7.95 12.93
CA ARG A 205 1.70 -8.89 11.84
C ARG A 205 3.03 -9.17 11.17
N ALA A 206 3.40 -10.45 11.07
CA ALA A 206 4.57 -10.90 10.34
C ALA A 206 4.15 -11.73 9.13
N CYS A 207 4.78 -11.52 7.98
CA CYS A 207 4.48 -12.26 6.78
C CYS A 207 5.73 -12.59 5.96
N ALA A 208 5.69 -13.75 5.31
CA ALA A 208 6.73 -14.24 4.40
C ALA A 208 6.11 -14.96 3.20
N SER A 209 6.86 -15.06 2.10
CA SER A 209 6.49 -15.94 0.99
C SER A 209 6.66 -17.40 1.36
N ASN A 210 5.72 -18.24 0.92
CA ASN A 210 5.82 -19.70 1.03
C ASN A 210 6.35 -20.38 -0.24
N GLY A 211 6.81 -19.57 -1.21
CA GLY A 211 7.25 -20.03 -2.53
C GLY A 211 6.17 -19.97 -3.60
N GLN A 212 4.93 -19.70 -3.22
CA GLN A 212 3.84 -19.45 -4.15
C GLN A 212 3.55 -17.94 -4.17
N GLN A 213 3.29 -17.39 -5.34
CA GLN A 213 3.24 -15.94 -5.51
C GLN A 213 2.12 -15.24 -4.73
N GLN A 214 1.00 -15.90 -4.56
CA GLN A 214 -0.19 -15.31 -3.94
C GLN A 214 -0.40 -15.73 -2.49
N VAL A 215 0.28 -16.78 -2.04
CA VAL A 215 0.09 -17.31 -0.69
C VAL A 215 1.24 -16.85 0.20
N LYS A 216 0.91 -16.08 1.20
CA LYS A 216 1.85 -15.66 2.26
C LYS A 216 1.62 -16.51 3.50
N VAL A 217 2.69 -16.85 4.19
CA VAL A 217 2.63 -17.31 5.57
C VAL A 217 2.47 -16.09 6.44
N ILE A 218 1.42 -16.03 7.24
CA ILE A 218 1.09 -14.90 8.09
C ILE A 218 0.98 -15.39 9.53
N SER A 219 1.56 -14.62 10.43
CA SER A 219 1.38 -14.76 11.88
C SER A 219 1.05 -13.42 12.48
N SER A 220 0.25 -13.40 13.54
CA SER A 220 -0.16 -12.18 14.21
C SER A 220 -0.12 -12.36 15.72
N TYR A 221 0.19 -11.26 16.43
CA TYR A 221 0.20 -11.19 17.87
C TYR A 221 -0.51 -9.92 18.33
N ASP A 222 -1.54 -10.06 19.15
CA ASP A 222 -2.39 -8.96 19.57
C ASP A 222 -1.90 -8.32 20.86
N PHE A 223 -1.98 -6.99 20.92
CA PHE A 223 -1.60 -6.17 22.04
C PHE A 223 -2.75 -5.20 22.40
N VAL A 224 -2.79 -4.82 23.65
CA VAL A 224 -3.70 -3.80 24.19
C VAL A 224 -2.87 -2.75 24.93
N ALA A 225 -3.16 -1.49 24.75
CA ALA A 225 -2.54 -0.39 25.48
C ALA A 225 -3.60 0.43 26.20
N GLU A 226 -3.39 0.69 27.48
CA GLU A 226 -4.30 1.43 28.35
C GLU A 226 -3.54 2.42 29.25
N GLY A 227 -4.09 3.61 29.43
CA GLY A 227 -3.51 4.63 30.31
C GLY A 227 -2.38 5.45 29.68
N LEU A 228 -2.10 5.26 28.39
CA LEU A 228 -1.07 6.03 27.65
C LEU A 228 -1.61 7.35 27.08
N GLY A 229 -2.94 7.50 27.10
CA GLY A 229 -3.65 8.64 26.54
C GLY A 229 -4.08 8.44 25.09
N LYS A 230 -4.94 9.34 24.63
CA LYS A 230 -5.50 9.29 23.28
C LYS A 230 -4.41 9.58 22.25
N MET A 231 -4.33 8.74 21.22
CA MET A 231 -3.51 8.99 20.05
C MET A 231 -4.30 9.75 18.99
N TYR A 232 -3.60 10.64 18.29
CA TYR A 232 -4.15 11.47 17.22
C TYR A 232 -3.59 11.05 15.87
N PHE A 233 -4.40 11.18 14.82
CA PHE A 233 -3.95 10.96 13.45
C PHE A 233 -2.99 12.07 13.02
N ASP A 234 -1.91 11.68 12.35
CA ASP A 234 -1.01 12.61 11.65
C ASP A 234 -1.56 12.89 10.25
N PRO A 235 -2.13 14.08 9.97
CA PRO A 235 -2.73 14.39 8.68
C PRO A 235 -1.71 14.52 7.55
N TYR A 236 -0.42 14.60 7.87
CA TYR A 236 0.67 14.76 6.90
C TYR A 236 1.20 13.44 6.35
N LYS A 237 0.63 12.34 6.78
CA LYS A 237 0.73 11.00 6.21
C LYS A 237 -0.64 10.58 5.69
N LEU A 238 -0.69 9.59 4.79
CA LEU A 238 -1.97 9.05 4.36
C LEU A 238 -2.70 8.43 5.56
N VAL A 239 -3.80 9.07 5.97
CA VAL A 239 -4.76 8.48 6.91
C VAL A 239 -5.66 7.56 6.09
N ALA A 240 -5.49 6.25 6.24
CA ALA A 240 -6.23 5.27 5.45
C ALA A 240 -7.74 5.35 5.73
N GLY A 241 -8.55 5.26 4.68
CA GLY A 241 -9.99 5.38 4.78
C GLY A 241 -10.63 4.40 5.76
N GLY A 242 -10.11 3.18 5.82
CA GLY A 242 -10.58 2.15 6.73
C GLY A 242 -10.28 2.39 8.23
N LEU A 243 -9.49 3.43 8.56
CA LEU A 243 -9.26 3.86 9.95
C LEU A 243 -10.37 4.76 10.50
N TYR A 244 -11.47 4.95 9.75
CA TYR A 244 -12.59 5.72 10.25
C TYR A 244 -13.05 5.19 11.63
N ASN A 245 -13.40 6.09 12.53
CA ASN A 245 -13.84 5.77 13.89
C ASN A 245 -15.24 6.29 14.21
N ASP A 246 -15.92 6.85 13.19
CA ASP A 246 -17.35 7.17 13.22
C ASP A 246 -17.94 7.04 11.81
N SER A 247 -19.19 6.63 11.68
CA SER A 247 -19.85 6.53 10.39
C SER A 247 -21.38 6.61 10.51
N VAL A 248 -22.02 7.03 9.41
CA VAL A 248 -23.48 6.97 9.25
C VAL A 248 -23.77 6.45 7.84
N GLY A 249 -24.70 5.52 7.76
CA GLY A 249 -25.11 4.88 6.50
C GLY A 249 -24.33 3.60 6.21
N ASP A 250 -24.33 3.18 4.95
CA ASP A 250 -23.80 1.89 4.51
C ASP A 250 -22.34 2.04 4.09
N VAL A 251 -21.46 1.70 4.99
CA VAL A 251 -19.99 1.80 4.82
C VAL A 251 -19.38 0.41 4.80
N GLY A 252 -18.52 0.15 3.82
CA GLY A 252 -17.79 -1.10 3.67
C GLY A 252 -16.29 -0.89 3.52
N ASN A 253 -15.57 -1.99 3.47
CA ASN A 253 -14.13 -1.96 3.19
C ASN A 253 -13.90 -1.63 1.71
N GLY A 254 -13.05 -0.65 1.47
CA GLY A 254 -12.52 -0.35 0.14
C GLY A 254 -11.24 -1.13 -0.14
N ASN A 255 -10.78 -1.09 -1.39
CA ASN A 255 -9.48 -1.63 -1.75
C ASN A 255 -8.34 -0.86 -1.07
N GLU A 256 -7.18 -1.48 -0.93
CA GLU A 256 -5.98 -0.85 -0.40
C GLU A 256 -6.19 -0.15 0.97
N HIS A 257 -6.93 -0.80 1.88
CA HIS A 257 -7.28 -0.27 3.20
C HIS A 257 -8.16 0.99 3.19
N GLY A 258 -8.79 1.29 2.08
CA GLY A 258 -9.75 2.38 1.94
C GLY A 258 -11.12 2.05 2.54
N VAL A 259 -12.04 2.98 2.34
CA VAL A 259 -13.45 2.82 2.69
C VAL A 259 -14.29 2.94 1.42
N SER A 260 -15.39 2.22 1.36
CA SER A 260 -16.34 2.29 0.24
C SER A 260 -17.76 2.54 0.74
N THR A 261 -18.54 3.25 -0.06
CA THR A 261 -19.99 3.32 0.12
C THR A 261 -20.65 2.20 -0.69
N ALA A 262 -21.57 1.45 -0.07
CA ALA A 262 -22.17 0.27 -0.70
C ALA A 262 -23.32 0.62 -1.66
N ARG A 263 -23.99 1.75 -1.47
CA ARG A 263 -25.12 2.19 -2.30
C ARG A 263 -25.13 3.72 -2.48
N ASP A 264 -25.92 4.16 -3.43
CA ASP A 264 -26.22 5.56 -3.61
C ASP A 264 -27.04 6.08 -2.43
N GLY A 265 -26.78 7.29 -2.03
CA GLY A 265 -27.41 7.94 -0.90
C GLY A 265 -26.38 8.57 0.04
N LYS A 266 -26.88 9.27 1.05
CA LYS A 266 -26.02 9.96 1.99
C LYS A 266 -25.29 8.96 2.91
N THR A 267 -23.97 9.01 2.83
CA THR A 267 -23.06 8.27 3.72
C THR A 267 -22.09 9.26 4.36
N ILE A 268 -21.79 9.08 5.63
CA ILE A 268 -20.83 9.91 6.37
C ILE A 268 -19.74 9.01 6.91
N VAL A 269 -18.49 9.41 6.72
CA VAL A 269 -17.30 8.73 7.25
C VAL A 269 -16.49 9.74 8.05
N GLY A 270 -16.24 9.46 9.33
CA GLY A 270 -15.61 10.37 10.27
C GLY A 270 -14.29 9.86 10.83
N PHE A 271 -13.37 10.79 10.99
CA PHE A 271 -12.04 10.60 11.58
C PHE A 271 -11.88 11.59 12.72
N ARG A 272 -12.05 11.13 13.95
CA ARG A 272 -11.94 11.95 15.13
C ARG A 272 -10.53 11.98 15.66
N GLY A 273 -10.04 13.19 15.98
CA GLY A 273 -8.75 13.38 16.59
C GLY A 273 -7.61 13.43 15.57
N ILE A 274 -7.65 14.40 14.68
CA ILE A 274 -6.59 14.70 13.73
C ILE A 274 -5.80 15.88 14.24
N ASP A 275 -4.48 15.72 14.47
CA ASP A 275 -3.63 16.79 14.99
C ASP A 275 -2.84 17.48 13.87
N PHE A 276 -3.29 18.65 13.50
CA PHE A 276 -2.64 19.51 12.52
C PHE A 276 -1.44 20.28 13.08
N GLY A 277 -1.23 20.23 14.40
CA GLY A 277 -0.19 20.98 15.08
C GLY A 277 -0.39 22.51 14.98
N LYS A 278 0.69 23.25 15.23
CA LYS A 278 0.64 24.73 15.27
C LYS A 278 0.58 25.38 13.89
N ILE A 279 1.23 24.78 12.88
CA ILE A 279 1.33 25.35 11.53
C ILE A 279 0.03 25.14 10.78
N GLY A 280 -0.51 23.94 10.84
CA GLY A 280 -1.74 23.57 10.17
C GLY A 280 -1.61 23.35 8.66
N SER A 281 -2.74 23.08 8.01
CA SER A 281 -2.84 22.94 6.56
C SER A 281 -4.23 23.28 6.05
N ASP A 282 -4.28 23.75 4.81
CA ASP A 282 -5.48 24.10 4.04
C ASP A 282 -5.55 23.30 2.74
N SER A 283 -4.61 22.40 2.47
CA SER A 283 -4.55 21.65 1.22
C SER A 283 -4.69 20.17 1.51
N ILE A 284 -5.80 19.56 1.08
CA ILE A 284 -6.14 18.15 1.26
C ILE A 284 -6.10 17.43 -0.08
N THR A 285 -5.47 16.26 -0.12
CA THR A 285 -5.47 15.35 -1.27
C THR A 285 -6.29 14.12 -0.94
N LEU A 286 -7.23 13.78 -1.82
CA LEU A 286 -8.10 12.61 -1.72
C LEU A 286 -7.79 11.64 -2.86
N PRO A 287 -7.23 10.46 -2.59
CA PRO A 287 -7.18 9.36 -3.54
C PRO A 287 -8.56 8.70 -3.63
N ILE A 288 -9.21 8.83 -4.79
CA ILE A 288 -10.59 8.41 -5.03
C ILE A 288 -10.65 7.42 -6.19
N PHE A 289 -11.47 6.40 -6.03
CA PHE A 289 -11.94 5.55 -7.10
C PHE A 289 -13.46 5.62 -7.14
N GLU A 290 -13.99 6.15 -8.23
CA GLU A 290 -15.41 6.38 -8.48
C GLU A 290 -15.87 5.46 -9.60
N LEU A 291 -17.08 4.92 -9.50
CA LEU A 291 -17.60 3.89 -10.41
C LEU A 291 -18.51 4.42 -11.52
N GLY A 292 -19.09 5.60 -11.33
CA GLY A 292 -20.14 6.13 -12.23
C GLY A 292 -19.64 7.06 -13.33
N GLY A 293 -18.45 7.64 -13.22
CA GLY A 293 -17.90 8.58 -14.21
C GLY A 293 -18.66 9.91 -14.30
N VAL A 294 -19.35 10.30 -13.23
CA VAL A 294 -20.10 11.55 -13.10
C VAL A 294 -19.46 12.45 -12.07
N GLU A 295 -19.81 13.73 -12.09
CA GLU A 295 -19.40 14.67 -11.04
C GLU A 295 -19.87 14.17 -9.67
N THR A 296 -18.92 13.99 -8.76
CA THR A 296 -19.18 13.46 -7.43
C THR A 296 -18.88 14.51 -6.37
N PRO A 297 -19.91 15.14 -5.79
CA PRO A 297 -19.72 16.07 -4.69
C PRO A 297 -19.36 15.33 -3.40
N ILE A 298 -18.38 15.86 -2.68
CA ILE A 298 -17.87 15.35 -1.41
C ILE A 298 -17.89 16.51 -0.43
N GLY A 299 -18.75 16.43 0.58
CA GLY A 299 -18.75 17.38 1.69
C GLY A 299 -17.59 17.09 2.63
N ILE A 300 -16.72 18.06 2.85
CA ILE A 300 -15.64 17.97 3.85
C ILE A 300 -16.02 18.86 5.03
N TRP A 301 -16.19 18.25 6.17
CA TRP A 301 -16.71 18.89 7.37
C TRP A 301 -15.70 18.85 8.52
N ASP A 302 -15.69 19.91 9.32
CA ASP A 302 -15.09 19.97 10.65
C ASP A 302 -16.21 19.74 11.68
N GLY A 303 -16.14 18.61 12.39
CA GLY A 303 -17.23 18.10 13.21
C GLY A 303 -18.29 17.32 12.42
N LYS A 304 -19.08 16.49 13.13
CA LYS A 304 -20.06 15.58 12.51
C LYS A 304 -21.23 16.35 11.89
N PRO A 305 -21.51 16.16 10.59
CA PRO A 305 -22.64 16.81 9.92
C PRO A 305 -23.96 16.64 10.68
N GLY A 306 -24.64 17.75 10.96
CA GLY A 306 -25.88 17.79 11.73
C GLY A 306 -25.73 18.05 13.23
N GLU A 307 -24.51 18.05 13.78
CA GLU A 307 -24.24 18.50 15.13
C GLU A 307 -24.10 20.04 15.19
N LYS A 308 -24.38 20.62 16.35
CA LYS A 308 -24.48 22.09 16.53
C LYS A 308 -23.18 22.84 16.20
N GLU A 309 -22.03 22.21 16.45
CA GLU A 309 -20.71 22.82 16.26
C GLU A 309 -20.06 22.40 14.95
N SER A 310 -20.72 21.56 14.15
CA SER A 310 -20.19 21.13 12.86
C SER A 310 -20.27 22.24 11.82
N ARG A 311 -19.26 22.33 10.96
CA ARG A 311 -19.22 23.28 9.85
C ARG A 311 -18.72 22.62 8.59
N LEU A 312 -19.38 22.94 7.49
CA LEU A 312 -18.90 22.54 6.15
C LEU A 312 -17.70 23.41 5.79
N LEU A 313 -16.54 22.77 5.60
CA LEU A 313 -15.32 23.44 5.14
C LEU A 313 -15.39 23.72 3.64
N ILE A 314 -15.73 22.69 2.85
CA ILE A 314 -15.86 22.78 1.40
C ILE A 314 -16.74 21.66 0.87
N THR A 315 -17.42 21.87 -0.23
CA THR A 315 -17.92 20.81 -1.09
C THR A 315 -16.93 20.62 -2.23
N ALA A 316 -16.06 19.62 -2.09
CA ALA A 316 -15.15 19.23 -3.14
C ALA A 316 -15.92 18.51 -4.24
N VAL A 317 -15.58 18.75 -5.51
CA VAL A 317 -16.23 18.07 -6.64
C VAL A 317 -15.17 17.26 -7.38
N TYR A 318 -15.31 15.94 -7.33
CA TYR A 318 -14.43 15.03 -8.05
C TYR A 318 -14.98 14.81 -9.46
N GLN A 319 -14.13 15.01 -10.48
CA GLN A 319 -14.55 15.03 -11.90
C GLN A 319 -13.71 14.13 -12.80
N LYS A 320 -12.75 13.39 -12.25
CA LYS A 320 -11.88 12.52 -13.06
C LYS A 320 -12.67 11.33 -13.59
N ALA A 321 -12.45 11.01 -14.86
CA ALA A 321 -13.04 9.83 -15.46
C ALA A 321 -12.64 8.57 -14.69
N SER A 322 -13.61 7.69 -14.46
CA SER A 322 -13.37 6.42 -13.76
C SER A 322 -12.35 5.56 -14.50
N ILE A 323 -11.37 5.06 -13.75
CA ILE A 323 -10.46 3.99 -14.20
C ILE A 323 -10.67 2.83 -13.25
N TRP A 324 -11.11 1.70 -13.80
CA TRP A 324 -11.43 0.52 -12.98
C TRP A 324 -10.31 0.16 -12.02
N ASN A 325 -10.66 -0.01 -10.75
CA ASN A 325 -9.78 -0.41 -9.65
C ASN A 325 -8.51 0.46 -9.49
N THR A 326 -8.61 1.76 -9.82
CA THR A 326 -7.49 2.69 -9.73
C THR A 326 -7.90 3.93 -8.96
N TYR A 327 -7.22 4.18 -7.84
CA TYR A 327 -7.34 5.44 -7.13
C TYR A 327 -6.63 6.55 -7.87
N GLN A 328 -7.32 7.66 -8.07
CA GLN A 328 -6.77 8.87 -8.68
C GLN A 328 -6.79 9.98 -7.63
N GLU A 329 -5.65 10.63 -7.45
CA GLU A 329 -5.50 11.70 -6.49
C GLU A 329 -6.05 13.02 -7.03
N GLU A 330 -6.81 13.74 -6.20
CA GLU A 330 -7.23 15.11 -6.46
C GLU A 330 -7.03 15.96 -5.21
N THR A 331 -6.53 17.18 -5.41
CA THR A 331 -6.17 18.09 -4.32
C THR A 331 -7.13 19.25 -4.28
N TYR A 332 -7.65 19.54 -3.11
CA TYR A 332 -8.58 20.63 -2.85
C TYR A 332 -7.98 21.61 -1.82
N LEU A 333 -8.31 22.89 -1.99
CA LEU A 333 -7.95 23.93 -1.04
C LEU A 333 -9.15 24.24 -0.15
N LEU A 334 -8.93 24.19 1.15
CA LEU A 334 -9.90 24.63 2.14
C LEU A 334 -9.87 26.17 2.25
N PRO A 335 -10.98 26.79 2.65
CA PRO A 335 -11.06 28.26 2.78
C PRO A 335 -10.18 28.80 3.89
N GLU A 336 -9.77 27.97 4.82
CA GLU A 336 -8.90 28.32 5.93
C GLU A 336 -7.98 27.17 6.30
N ARG A 337 -6.92 27.50 7.01
CA ARG A 337 -5.94 26.52 7.51
C ARG A 337 -6.40 25.94 8.83
N LEU A 338 -6.57 24.62 8.88
CA LEU A 338 -6.86 23.88 10.11
C LEU A 338 -5.59 23.80 10.96
N LYS A 339 -5.70 24.14 12.25
CA LYS A 339 -4.60 24.09 13.22
C LYS A 339 -5.08 23.45 14.52
N GLY A 340 -4.19 22.70 15.19
CA GLY A 340 -4.56 21.96 16.39
C GLY A 340 -5.33 20.68 16.06
N ILE A 341 -6.23 20.29 16.92
CA ILE A 341 -6.96 19.01 16.83
C ILE A 341 -8.34 19.26 16.23
N HIS A 342 -8.67 18.52 15.19
CA HIS A 342 -9.97 18.55 14.50
C HIS A 342 -10.54 17.17 14.32
N ASP A 343 -11.86 17.09 14.13
CA ASP A 343 -12.60 15.90 13.74
C ASP A 343 -13.10 16.10 12.31
N LEU A 344 -12.53 15.38 11.33
CA LEU A 344 -12.92 15.51 9.93
C LEU A 344 -13.96 14.48 9.55
N TYR A 345 -14.96 14.92 8.80
CA TYR A 345 -16.00 14.07 8.26
C TYR A 345 -16.16 14.28 6.76
N PHE A 346 -16.33 13.17 6.04
CA PHE A 346 -16.61 13.15 4.60
C PHE A 346 -18.05 12.73 4.37
N GLU A 347 -18.84 13.62 3.81
CA GLU A 347 -20.21 13.37 3.40
C GLU A 347 -20.24 12.99 1.92
N LEU A 348 -20.68 11.78 1.63
CA LEU A 348 -20.64 11.14 0.33
C LEU A 348 -22.06 10.81 -0.11
N HIS A 349 -22.42 11.14 -1.36
CA HIS A 349 -23.77 10.96 -1.88
C HIS A 349 -23.88 9.89 -2.98
N GLN A 350 -22.76 9.36 -3.43
CA GLN A 350 -22.65 8.38 -4.50
C GLN A 350 -21.74 7.21 -4.10
N LYS A 351 -21.76 6.15 -4.91
CA LYS A 351 -20.83 5.03 -4.75
C LYS A 351 -19.41 5.45 -5.06
N ILE A 352 -18.59 5.50 -4.04
CA ILE A 352 -17.23 5.99 -4.10
C ILE A 352 -16.33 5.14 -3.18
N HIS A 353 -15.12 4.89 -3.62
CA HIS A 353 -14.05 4.35 -2.80
C HIS A 353 -13.09 5.48 -2.45
N LEU A 354 -12.91 5.74 -1.18
CA LEU A 354 -11.96 6.70 -0.64
C LEU A 354 -10.81 5.92 -0.01
N LYS A 355 -9.63 5.96 -0.62
CA LYS A 355 -8.43 5.31 -0.05
C LYS A 355 -8.05 5.90 1.30
N GLY A 356 -8.30 7.19 1.47
CA GLY A 356 -7.98 7.97 2.65
C GLY A 356 -7.81 9.43 2.27
N PHE A 357 -7.07 10.14 3.10
CA PHE A 357 -6.72 11.53 2.84
C PHE A 357 -5.33 11.84 3.35
N VAL A 358 -4.71 12.87 2.78
CA VAL A 358 -3.44 13.42 3.23
C VAL A 358 -3.44 14.93 3.05
N PHE A 359 -2.87 15.64 4.00
CA PHE A 359 -2.71 17.09 3.94
C PHE A 359 -1.29 17.48 3.57
N ARG A 360 -1.15 18.60 2.88
CA ARG A 360 0.16 19.16 2.56
C ARG A 360 0.86 19.63 3.83
N LYS A 361 2.07 19.14 4.09
CA LYS A 361 2.91 19.65 5.17
C LYS A 361 3.67 20.88 4.70
N TYR A 362 3.51 22.00 5.40
CA TYR A 362 4.26 23.19 5.13
C TYR A 362 5.63 23.16 5.82
N PRO A 363 6.70 23.66 5.19
CA PRO A 363 8.03 23.66 5.77
C PRO A 363 8.13 24.63 6.96
N LYS A 364 9.02 24.32 7.92
CA LYS A 364 9.24 25.16 9.11
C LYS A 364 9.69 26.61 8.79
N ALA A 365 10.37 26.83 7.65
CA ALA A 365 10.76 28.16 7.20
C ALA A 365 9.55 29.07 6.90
N PHE A 366 8.39 28.49 6.59
CA PHE A 366 7.14 29.25 6.37
C PHE A 366 6.54 29.75 7.69
N GLU A 367 6.77 29.01 8.79
CA GLU A 367 6.35 29.40 10.14
C GLU A 367 7.05 30.70 10.60
N CYS A 368 8.35 30.82 10.27
CA CYS A 368 9.13 32.02 10.63
C CYS A 368 8.73 33.27 9.84
N LEU A 369 8.39 33.13 8.57
CA LEU A 369 7.97 34.27 7.73
C LEU A 369 6.61 34.83 8.17
N TYR A 370 5.65 33.99 8.55
CA TYR A 370 4.34 34.44 9.01
C TYR A 370 4.37 35.02 10.42
N ALA A 371 5.17 34.44 11.33
CA ALA A 371 5.34 35.00 12.68
C ALA A 371 5.97 36.41 12.64
N ASN A 372 6.94 36.61 11.74
CA ASN A 372 7.59 37.93 11.59
C ASN A 372 6.68 38.98 10.92
N GLU A 373 5.85 38.59 9.96
CA GLU A 373 4.88 39.50 9.33
C GLU A 373 3.75 39.93 10.29
N SER A 374 3.29 39.01 11.16
CA SER A 374 2.26 39.34 12.16
C SER A 374 2.77 40.24 13.26
N GLU A 375 4.03 40.13 13.68
CA GLU A 375 4.68 41.06 14.64
C GLU A 375 4.97 42.41 14.00
N ALA A 376 5.34 42.47 12.71
CA ALA A 376 5.60 43.72 12.01
C ALA A 376 4.30 44.56 11.77
N ILE A 377 3.14 43.91 11.66
CA ILE A 377 1.85 44.61 11.46
C ILE A 377 1.30 45.19 12.77
N TYR A 378 1.69 44.66 13.93
CA TYR A 378 1.19 45.13 15.24
C TYR A 378 2.20 45.91 16.07
N GLY A 379 3.41 46.14 15.54
CA GLY A 379 4.47 46.87 16.22
C GLY A 379 4.49 48.39 15.98
N ASP A 380 3.66 48.94 15.10
CA ASP A 380 3.55 50.37 14.77
C ASP A 380 2.13 50.94 15.02
N GLN A 381 1.60 50.73 16.24
CA GLN A 381 0.47 51.52 16.74
C GLN A 381 0.75 52.02 18.15
#